data_6c81ae685e44df015c9409cd71783795
#
_entry.id   6c81ae685e44df015c9409cd71783795
#
_cell.length_a   1.000
_cell.length_b   1.000
_cell.length_c   1.000
_cell.angle_alpha   90.00
_cell.angle_beta   90.00
_cell.angle_gamma   90.00
#
_symmetry.space_group_name_H-M   'P 1'
#
loop_
_entity.id
_entity.type
_entity.pdbx_description
1 polymer ?
#
loop_
_entity_poly.entity_id
_entity_poly.type
_entity_poly.pdbx_seq_one_letter_code
_entity_poly.pdbx_strand_id
1 'polypeptide(L)'
;MPEGETLFVKGDKGDALYGIRRGQIRIETGTPSGDTLTLNVLGPGDLFGEIALFDGQARTADAVAAEASELFVLRRSDFLAYLEKDARVAIRVIELLCQRIRWVSDRMEETALLPFQVRLARRLAILVEDFGMEIHISQDRLANYVGVARETVNRQLQIWRRAGLLDLGRGRILIRDREKLMRETGAE
;
A
#
# COMPACT_ATOMS: atom_id res chain seq x y z
N MET A 1 -2.97 -11.20 -14.27
CA MET A 1 -3.32 -11.71 -12.91
C MET A 1 -4.75 -11.31 -12.59
N PRO A 2 -5.65 -12.23 -12.26
CA PRO A 2 -6.98 -11.91 -11.73
C PRO A 2 -6.90 -11.33 -10.31
N GLU A 3 -7.99 -10.66 -9.88
CA GLU A 3 -8.12 -10.15 -8.51
C GLU A 3 -7.97 -11.27 -7.48
N GLY A 4 -7.22 -11.03 -6.41
CA GLY A 4 -6.94 -11.96 -5.32
C GLY A 4 -5.83 -12.98 -5.61
N GLU A 5 -5.29 -13.02 -6.83
CA GLU A 5 -4.16 -13.90 -7.14
C GLU A 5 -2.88 -13.43 -6.43
N THR A 6 -2.16 -14.39 -5.82
CA THR A 6 -0.86 -14.13 -5.19
C THR A 6 0.25 -14.37 -6.20
N LEU A 7 1.09 -13.36 -6.43
CA LEU A 7 2.25 -13.44 -7.31
C LEU A 7 3.43 -14.15 -6.66
N PHE A 8 3.72 -13.82 -5.41
CA PHE A 8 4.72 -14.44 -4.56
C PHE A 8 4.39 -14.20 -3.08
N VAL A 9 4.93 -15.03 -2.21
CA VAL A 9 4.79 -14.87 -0.77
C VAL A 9 6.12 -14.52 -0.10
N LYS A 10 6.05 -13.98 1.10
CA LYS A 10 7.20 -13.71 1.97
C LYS A 10 8.00 -15.01 2.19
N GLY A 11 9.30 -14.93 1.98
CA GLY A 11 10.19 -16.09 2.09
C GLY A 11 10.50 -16.77 0.76
N ASP A 12 9.74 -16.50 -0.31
CA ASP A 12 10.04 -17.01 -1.64
C ASP A 12 11.38 -16.49 -2.16
N LYS A 13 11.99 -17.22 -3.06
CA LYS A 13 13.18 -16.76 -3.79
C LYS A 13 12.80 -15.61 -4.73
N GLY A 14 13.56 -14.50 -4.65
CA GLY A 14 13.33 -13.31 -5.44
C GLY A 14 14.31 -13.16 -6.60
N ASP A 15 13.91 -13.53 -7.81
CA ASP A 15 14.74 -13.47 -9.02
C ASP A 15 14.21 -12.51 -10.10
N ALA A 16 13.15 -11.77 -9.79
CA ALA A 16 12.53 -10.81 -10.72
C ALA A 16 12.05 -9.54 -10.02
N LEU A 17 12.08 -8.44 -10.77
CA LEU A 17 11.44 -7.16 -10.50
C LEU A 17 10.16 -7.07 -11.33
N TYR A 18 9.14 -6.44 -10.81
CA TYR A 18 7.85 -6.26 -11.46
C TYR A 18 7.50 -4.79 -11.61
N GLY A 19 7.00 -4.40 -12.77
CA GLY A 19 6.42 -3.09 -13.03
C GLY A 19 4.92 -3.21 -13.31
N ILE A 20 4.09 -2.38 -12.71
CA ILE A 20 2.65 -2.40 -12.91
C ILE A 20 2.31 -1.62 -14.18
N ARG A 21 1.78 -2.32 -15.19
CA ARG A 21 1.24 -1.71 -16.39
C ARG A 21 -0.18 -1.23 -16.20
N ARG A 22 -1.00 -2.07 -15.54
CA ARG A 22 -2.41 -1.83 -15.26
C ARG A 22 -2.83 -2.59 -14.00
N GLY A 23 -3.82 -2.06 -13.28
CA GLY A 23 -4.34 -2.65 -12.07
C GLY A 23 -3.57 -2.22 -10.84
N GLN A 24 -3.76 -2.95 -9.74
CA GLN A 24 -3.17 -2.62 -8.44
C GLN A 24 -2.66 -3.87 -7.74
N ILE A 25 -1.53 -3.73 -7.05
CA ILE A 25 -0.90 -4.79 -6.26
C ILE A 25 -0.82 -4.34 -4.80
N ARG A 26 -1.33 -5.16 -3.87
CA ARG A 26 -1.10 -5.01 -2.44
C ARG A 26 0.20 -5.71 -2.07
N ILE A 27 1.05 -5.00 -1.36
CA ILE A 27 2.20 -5.56 -0.66
C ILE A 27 1.78 -5.75 0.79
N GLU A 28 1.76 -7.00 1.26
CA GLU A 28 1.23 -7.34 2.57
C GLU A 28 2.11 -8.33 3.31
N THR A 29 1.96 -8.38 4.62
CA THR A 29 2.61 -9.38 5.48
C THR A 29 1.57 -9.92 6.44
N GLY A 30 1.77 -11.15 6.88
CA GLY A 30 0.81 -11.79 7.79
C GLY A 30 1.49 -12.51 8.93
N THR A 31 0.69 -12.83 9.94
CA THR A 31 1.06 -13.71 11.05
C THR A 31 0.62 -15.15 10.72
N PRO A 32 1.22 -16.17 11.36
CA PRO A 32 0.74 -17.54 11.26
C PRO A 32 -0.72 -17.74 11.71
N SER A 33 -1.26 -16.82 12.52
CA SER A 33 -2.67 -16.80 12.95
C SER A 33 -3.64 -16.31 11.87
N GLY A 34 -3.14 -15.80 10.74
CA GLY A 34 -3.98 -15.34 9.62
C GLY A 34 -4.27 -13.84 9.61
N ASP A 35 -3.76 -13.08 10.58
CA ASP A 35 -3.86 -11.63 10.55
C ASP A 35 -2.95 -11.08 9.46
N THR A 36 -3.45 -10.16 8.64
CA THR A 36 -2.69 -9.52 7.56
C THR A 36 -2.55 -8.02 7.79
N LEU A 37 -1.40 -7.47 7.41
CA LEU A 37 -1.12 -6.05 7.40
C LEU A 37 -0.74 -5.64 5.98
N THR A 38 -1.51 -4.74 5.39
CA THR A 38 -1.14 -4.13 4.11
C THR A 38 -0.07 -3.08 4.34
N LEU A 39 1.12 -3.36 3.84
CA LEU A 39 2.27 -2.46 3.92
C LEU A 39 2.12 -1.32 2.92
N ASN A 40 1.70 -1.65 1.67
CA ASN A 40 1.50 -0.68 0.60
C ASN A 40 0.48 -1.16 -0.43
N VAL A 41 -0.11 -0.23 -1.18
CA VAL A 41 -0.90 -0.49 -2.40
C VAL A 41 -0.23 0.25 -3.54
N LEU A 42 0.16 -0.48 -4.57
CA LEU A 42 0.92 0.01 -5.70
C LEU A 42 0.03 0.03 -6.95
N GLY A 43 0.20 1.05 -7.79
CA GLY A 43 -0.57 1.28 -9.01
C GLY A 43 0.28 1.33 -10.29
N PRO A 44 -0.32 1.69 -11.43
CA PRO A 44 0.38 1.79 -12.71
C PRO A 44 1.58 2.73 -12.64
N GLY A 45 2.73 2.26 -13.14
CA GLY A 45 4.02 2.95 -13.10
C GLY A 45 4.89 2.60 -11.89
N ASP A 46 4.33 1.98 -10.85
CA ASP A 46 5.12 1.54 -9.71
C ASP A 46 5.92 0.26 -10.01
N LEU A 47 7.05 0.13 -9.29
CA LEU A 47 7.92 -1.03 -9.31
C LEU A 47 7.91 -1.73 -7.96
N PHE A 48 8.02 -3.07 -7.93
CA PHE A 48 8.10 -3.83 -6.68
C PHE A 48 8.88 -5.15 -6.87
N GLY A 49 9.26 -5.77 -5.73
CA GLY A 49 10.10 -6.96 -5.72
C GLY A 49 11.58 -6.67 -5.89
N GLU A 50 11.97 -5.40 -5.81
CA GLU A 50 13.32 -4.88 -5.98
C GLU A 50 14.28 -5.34 -4.88
N ILE A 51 13.81 -5.45 -3.63
CA ILE A 51 14.67 -5.77 -2.48
C ILE A 51 15.37 -7.12 -2.72
N ALA A 52 14.59 -8.18 -2.89
CA ALA A 52 15.12 -9.52 -3.13
C ALA A 52 15.92 -9.62 -4.45
N LEU A 53 15.58 -8.80 -5.45
CA LEU A 53 16.33 -8.74 -6.70
C LEU A 53 17.74 -8.16 -6.47
N PHE A 54 17.89 -7.11 -5.64
CA PHE A 54 19.17 -6.44 -5.43
C PHE A 54 20.06 -7.21 -4.45
N ASP A 55 19.51 -7.62 -3.29
CA ASP A 55 20.30 -8.28 -2.25
C ASP A 55 20.43 -9.80 -2.42
N GLY A 56 19.62 -10.40 -3.30
CA GLY A 56 19.62 -11.84 -3.56
C GLY A 56 19.01 -12.67 -2.42
N GLN A 57 18.33 -12.03 -1.47
CA GLN A 57 17.67 -12.70 -0.36
C GLN A 57 16.21 -13.06 -0.69
N ALA A 58 15.50 -13.61 0.27
CA ALA A 58 14.09 -13.97 0.13
C ALA A 58 13.18 -12.74 0.05
N ARG A 59 11.97 -12.90 -0.53
CA ARG A 59 10.93 -11.89 -0.54
C ARG A 59 10.60 -11.44 0.88
N THR A 60 10.47 -10.13 1.07
CA THR A 60 10.23 -9.51 2.39
C THR A 60 8.73 -9.42 2.74
N ALA A 61 7.85 -9.59 1.75
CA ALA A 61 6.41 -9.47 1.88
C ALA A 61 5.72 -10.31 0.79
N ASP A 62 4.40 -10.47 0.93
CA ASP A 62 3.53 -11.05 -0.10
C ASP A 62 3.15 -9.98 -1.12
N ALA A 63 2.91 -10.38 -2.37
CA ALA A 63 2.37 -9.53 -3.41
C ALA A 63 1.09 -10.15 -3.97
N VAL A 64 -0.04 -9.45 -3.79
CA VAL A 64 -1.38 -9.93 -4.13
C VAL A 64 -2.09 -8.93 -5.04
N ALA A 65 -2.70 -9.38 -6.12
CA ALA A 65 -3.48 -8.53 -7.00
C ALA A 65 -4.70 -7.97 -6.25
N ALA A 66 -4.78 -6.65 -6.09
CA ALA A 66 -5.93 -5.97 -5.49
C ALA A 66 -7.12 -5.92 -6.45
N GLU A 67 -6.83 -5.90 -7.75
CA GLU A 67 -7.75 -6.01 -8.87
C GLU A 67 -7.06 -6.70 -10.05
N ALA A 68 -7.78 -6.95 -11.14
CA ALA A 68 -7.19 -7.55 -12.34
C ALA A 68 -6.02 -6.71 -12.86
N SER A 69 -4.81 -7.30 -12.90
CA SER A 69 -3.56 -6.58 -13.10
C SER A 69 -2.71 -7.17 -14.23
N GLU A 70 -2.00 -6.28 -14.94
CA GLU A 70 -0.99 -6.60 -15.95
C GLU A 70 0.39 -6.11 -15.46
N LEU A 71 1.39 -7.00 -15.50
CA LEU A 71 2.73 -6.73 -15.00
C LEU A 71 3.78 -6.90 -16.10
N PHE A 72 4.75 -6.00 -16.10
CA PHE A 72 6.05 -6.25 -16.72
C PHE A 72 6.91 -7.06 -15.75
N VAL A 73 7.68 -8.00 -16.28
CA VAL A 73 8.61 -8.83 -15.50
C VAL A 73 10.02 -8.60 -16.01
N LEU A 74 10.93 -8.22 -15.13
CA LEU A 74 12.35 -8.07 -15.44
C LEU A 74 13.17 -9.02 -14.55
N ARG A 75 13.84 -9.98 -15.16
CA ARG A 75 14.66 -10.96 -14.44
C ARG A 75 15.94 -10.32 -13.89
N ARG A 76 16.39 -10.84 -12.76
CA ARG A 76 17.60 -10.38 -12.08
C ARG A 76 18.83 -10.37 -13.00
N SER A 77 19.05 -11.45 -13.79
CA SER A 77 20.15 -11.54 -14.73
C SER A 77 20.16 -10.41 -15.75
N ASP A 78 18.98 -10.10 -16.34
CA ASP A 78 18.84 -9.10 -17.38
C ASP A 78 19.03 -7.70 -16.81
N PHE A 79 18.50 -7.47 -15.58
CA PHE A 79 18.65 -6.22 -14.88
C PHE A 79 20.12 -5.94 -14.52
N LEU A 80 20.85 -6.92 -13.97
CA LEU A 80 22.26 -6.77 -13.62
C LEU A 80 23.13 -6.51 -14.87
N ALA A 81 22.88 -7.27 -15.96
CA ALA A 81 23.57 -7.03 -17.22
C ALA A 81 23.29 -5.63 -17.81
N TYR A 82 22.13 -5.05 -17.53
CA TYR A 82 21.80 -3.68 -17.93
C TYR A 82 22.50 -2.63 -17.05
N LEU A 83 22.57 -2.88 -15.73
CA LEU A 83 23.31 -2.00 -14.80
C LEU A 83 24.80 -1.89 -15.14
N GLU A 84 25.43 -2.97 -15.57
CA GLU A 84 26.84 -2.97 -16.01
C GLU A 84 27.07 -2.10 -17.24
N LYS A 85 26.07 -1.93 -18.09
CA LYS A 85 26.15 -1.14 -19.33
C LYS A 85 25.83 0.34 -19.14
N ASP A 86 24.97 0.68 -18.18
CA ASP A 86 24.56 2.07 -17.95
C ASP A 86 24.46 2.39 -16.45
N ALA A 87 25.51 3.00 -15.92
CA ALA A 87 25.58 3.41 -14.52
C ALA A 87 24.48 4.41 -14.09
N ARG A 88 23.85 5.12 -15.04
CA ARG A 88 22.73 6.03 -14.72
C ARG A 88 21.53 5.29 -14.18
N VAL A 89 21.35 4.03 -14.58
CA VAL A 89 20.27 3.18 -14.04
C VAL A 89 20.49 2.89 -12.56
N ALA A 90 21.75 2.67 -12.14
CA ALA A 90 22.07 2.49 -10.72
C ALA A 90 21.68 3.73 -9.88
N ILE A 91 21.91 4.94 -10.40
CA ILE A 91 21.51 6.18 -9.73
C ILE A 91 19.97 6.22 -9.58
N ARG A 92 19.22 5.89 -10.62
CA ARG A 92 17.74 5.84 -10.54
C ARG A 92 17.23 4.80 -9.52
N VAL A 93 17.91 3.68 -9.43
CA VAL A 93 17.60 2.66 -8.40
C VAL A 93 17.86 3.21 -7.00
N ILE A 94 18.98 3.89 -6.79
CA ILE A 94 19.31 4.50 -5.50
C ILE A 94 18.26 5.57 -5.14
N GLU A 95 17.86 6.42 -6.09
CA GLU A 95 16.79 7.41 -5.89
C GLU A 95 15.47 6.73 -5.46
N LEU A 96 15.08 5.64 -6.13
CA LEU A 96 13.89 4.85 -5.78
C LEU A 96 14.00 4.29 -4.35
N LEU A 97 15.13 3.70 -3.99
CA LEU A 97 15.35 3.16 -2.65
C LEU A 97 15.34 4.25 -1.57
N CYS A 98 15.92 5.42 -1.86
CA CYS A 98 15.86 6.57 -0.96
C CYS A 98 14.42 7.05 -0.74
N GLN A 99 13.60 7.10 -1.79
CA GLN A 99 12.18 7.44 -1.67
C GLN A 99 11.43 6.42 -0.80
N ARG A 100 11.72 5.12 -0.97
CA ARG A 100 11.12 4.07 -0.13
C ARG A 100 11.54 4.15 1.34
N ILE A 101 12.82 4.44 1.61
CA ILE A 101 13.30 4.64 2.99
C ILE A 101 12.59 5.83 3.64
N ARG A 102 12.46 6.97 2.95
CA ARG A 102 11.71 8.13 3.45
C ARG A 102 10.27 7.75 3.75
N TRP A 103 9.59 7.10 2.82
CA TRP A 103 8.22 6.65 2.99
C TRP A 103 8.06 5.73 4.21
N VAL A 104 8.97 4.77 4.42
CA VAL A 104 8.95 3.88 5.60
C VAL A 104 9.18 4.68 6.89
N SER A 105 10.12 5.64 6.88
CA SER A 105 10.41 6.50 8.04
C SER A 105 9.18 7.33 8.43
N ASP A 106 8.51 7.95 7.45
CA ASP A 106 7.29 8.73 7.68
C ASP A 106 6.17 7.84 8.25
N ARG A 107 6.03 6.60 7.77
CA ARG A 107 5.08 5.62 8.29
C ARG A 107 5.37 5.21 9.73
N MET A 108 6.63 5.01 10.05
CA MET A 108 7.06 4.70 11.43
C MET A 108 6.76 5.87 12.36
N GLU A 109 7.09 7.09 11.95
CA GLU A 109 6.80 8.30 12.70
C GLU A 109 5.29 8.47 12.93
N GLU A 110 4.46 8.36 11.88
CA GLU A 110 3.01 8.40 12.01
C GLU A 110 2.49 7.35 13.01
N THR A 111 3.03 6.13 12.95
CA THR A 111 2.58 5.05 13.82
C THR A 111 2.97 5.28 15.28
N ALA A 112 4.13 5.88 15.51
CA ALA A 112 4.65 6.16 16.85
C ALA A 112 4.03 7.41 17.49
N LEU A 113 3.77 8.46 16.70
CA LEU A 113 3.41 9.77 17.23
C LEU A 113 1.94 10.15 17.06
N LEU A 114 1.24 9.61 16.06
CA LEU A 114 -0.11 10.04 15.74
C LEU A 114 -1.19 9.12 16.32
N PRO A 115 -2.25 9.70 16.90
CA PRO A 115 -3.44 8.96 17.29
C PRO A 115 -4.03 8.19 16.08
N PHE A 116 -4.65 7.06 16.37
CA PHE A 116 -5.28 6.20 15.35
C PHE A 116 -6.25 6.97 14.44
N GLN A 117 -7.06 7.88 15.00
CA GLN A 117 -8.04 8.67 14.24
C GLN A 117 -7.36 9.53 13.17
N VAL A 118 -6.25 10.18 13.51
CA VAL A 118 -5.45 11.00 12.59
C VAL A 118 -4.90 10.13 11.46
N ARG A 119 -4.32 8.96 11.79
CA ARG A 119 -3.80 8.01 10.80
C ARG A 119 -4.89 7.52 9.84
N LEU A 120 -6.06 7.16 10.38
CA LEU A 120 -7.21 6.73 9.57
C LEU A 120 -7.68 7.83 8.63
N ALA A 121 -7.77 9.08 9.11
CA ALA A 121 -8.16 10.22 8.27
C ALA A 121 -7.16 10.47 7.14
N ARG A 122 -5.87 10.45 7.42
CA ARG A 122 -4.80 10.58 6.40
C ARG A 122 -4.88 9.48 5.35
N ARG A 123 -5.16 8.22 5.76
CA ARG A 123 -5.34 7.11 4.80
C ARG A 123 -6.55 7.29 3.91
N LEU A 124 -7.67 7.74 4.47
CA LEU A 124 -8.85 8.08 3.67
C LEU A 124 -8.59 9.23 2.72
N ALA A 125 -7.82 10.25 3.13
CA ALA A 125 -7.46 11.36 2.26
C ALA A 125 -6.62 10.93 1.05
N ILE A 126 -5.64 10.03 1.25
CA ILE A 126 -4.84 9.44 0.16
C ILE A 126 -5.77 8.66 -0.80
N LEU A 127 -6.66 7.81 -0.27
CA LEU A 127 -7.60 7.07 -1.10
C LEU A 127 -8.55 7.99 -1.88
N VAL A 128 -8.91 9.15 -1.32
CA VAL A 128 -9.71 10.18 -2.03
C VAL A 128 -8.92 10.79 -3.19
N GLU A 129 -7.63 11.02 -3.03
CA GLU A 129 -6.76 11.53 -4.10
C GLU A 129 -6.65 10.55 -5.26
N ASP A 130 -6.54 9.26 -4.95
CA ASP A 130 -6.38 8.20 -5.95
C ASP A 130 -7.70 7.80 -6.63
N PHE A 131 -8.82 7.77 -5.88
CA PHE A 131 -10.08 7.17 -6.31
C PHE A 131 -11.29 8.12 -6.30
N GLY A 132 -11.12 9.38 -5.85
CA GLY A 132 -12.21 10.33 -5.65
C GLY A 132 -12.95 10.13 -4.33
N MET A 133 -14.00 10.92 -4.13
CA MET A 133 -14.73 10.99 -2.84
C MET A 133 -15.48 9.70 -2.48
N GLU A 134 -15.73 8.83 -3.43
CA GLU A 134 -16.36 7.52 -3.21
C GLU A 134 -15.31 6.40 -3.30
N ILE A 135 -14.96 5.84 -2.15
CA ILE A 135 -13.92 4.83 -2.00
C ILE A 135 -14.57 3.46 -1.89
N HIS A 136 -14.25 2.55 -2.80
CA HIS A 136 -14.69 1.15 -2.76
C HIS A 136 -13.67 0.30 -2.00
N ILE A 137 -13.86 0.18 -0.68
CA ILE A 137 -12.99 -0.59 0.20
C ILE A 137 -13.80 -1.27 1.30
N SER A 138 -13.49 -2.53 1.62
CA SER A 138 -14.06 -3.20 2.78
C SER A 138 -13.41 -2.69 4.08
N GLN A 139 -14.15 -2.77 5.20
CA GLN A 139 -13.61 -2.38 6.51
C GLN A 139 -12.43 -3.25 6.95
N ASP A 140 -12.39 -4.52 6.52
CA ASP A 140 -11.25 -5.41 6.76
C ASP A 140 -10.00 -4.92 6.02
N ARG A 141 -10.14 -4.60 4.71
CA ARG A 141 -9.04 -4.04 3.91
C ARG A 141 -8.55 -2.70 4.48
N LEU A 142 -9.46 -1.83 4.92
CA LEU A 142 -9.10 -0.56 5.53
C LEU A 142 -8.40 -0.76 6.88
N ALA A 143 -8.85 -1.71 7.70
CA ALA A 143 -8.22 -2.08 8.97
C ALA A 143 -6.79 -2.57 8.76
N ASN A 144 -6.58 -3.47 7.79
CA ASN A 144 -5.26 -3.95 7.40
C ASN A 144 -4.36 -2.80 6.88
N TYR A 145 -4.94 -1.82 6.15
CA TYR A 145 -4.20 -0.67 5.62
C TYR A 145 -3.76 0.32 6.71
N VAL A 146 -4.54 0.45 7.80
CA VAL A 146 -4.22 1.32 8.95
C VAL A 146 -3.44 0.58 10.04
N GLY A 147 -3.43 -0.76 10.01
CA GLY A 147 -2.73 -1.61 10.98
C GLY A 147 -3.43 -1.70 12.32
N VAL A 148 -4.76 -1.88 12.33
CA VAL A 148 -5.57 -2.03 13.55
C VAL A 148 -6.70 -3.04 13.33
N ALA A 149 -7.36 -3.47 14.41
CA ALA A 149 -8.50 -4.36 14.32
C ALA A 149 -9.69 -3.72 13.59
N ARG A 150 -10.43 -4.52 12.81
CA ARG A 150 -11.62 -4.10 12.04
C ARG A 150 -12.66 -3.39 12.89
N GLU A 151 -12.91 -3.90 14.11
CA GLU A 151 -13.86 -3.34 15.07
C GLU A 151 -13.51 -1.90 15.44
N THR A 152 -12.20 -1.60 15.56
CA THR A 152 -11.69 -0.26 15.88
C THR A 152 -11.96 0.71 14.72
N VAL A 153 -11.69 0.28 13.48
CA VAL A 153 -12.02 1.07 12.28
C VAL A 153 -13.53 1.28 12.18
N ASN A 154 -14.32 0.21 12.29
CA ASN A 154 -15.78 0.32 12.18
C ASN A 154 -16.35 1.30 13.22
N ARG A 155 -15.94 1.20 14.48
CA ARG A 155 -16.37 2.13 15.53
C ARG A 155 -16.07 3.58 15.18
N GLN A 156 -14.87 3.86 14.68
CA GLN A 156 -14.48 5.22 14.30
C GLN A 156 -15.26 5.74 13.08
N LEU A 157 -15.44 4.91 12.06
CA LEU A 157 -16.23 5.27 10.89
C LEU A 157 -17.69 5.57 11.25
N GLN A 158 -18.28 4.83 12.20
CA GLN A 158 -19.63 5.10 12.70
C GLN A 158 -19.71 6.44 13.43
N ILE A 159 -18.68 6.82 14.21
CA ILE A 159 -18.60 8.13 14.86
C ILE A 159 -18.60 9.22 13.78
N TRP A 160 -17.74 9.12 12.77
CA TRP A 160 -17.64 10.10 11.70
C TRP A 160 -18.90 10.17 10.82
N ARG A 161 -19.58 9.04 10.60
CA ARG A 161 -20.88 9.02 9.93
C ARG A 161 -21.93 9.81 10.72
N ARG A 162 -22.01 9.62 12.04
CA ARG A 162 -22.93 10.38 12.91
C ARG A 162 -22.61 11.89 12.93
N ALA A 163 -21.35 12.25 12.80
CA ALA A 163 -20.89 13.64 12.67
C ALA A 163 -21.10 14.24 11.26
N GLY A 164 -21.61 13.45 10.29
CA GLY A 164 -21.86 13.88 8.92
C GLY A 164 -20.61 14.07 8.06
N LEU A 165 -19.46 13.52 8.47
CA LEU A 165 -18.20 13.62 7.74
C LEU A 165 -18.14 12.66 6.55
N LEU A 166 -18.80 11.52 6.67
CA LEU A 166 -18.84 10.47 5.64
C LEU A 166 -20.14 9.66 5.72
N ASP A 167 -20.42 8.92 4.63
CA ASP A 167 -21.46 7.89 4.61
C ASP A 167 -20.84 6.51 4.41
N LEU A 168 -21.51 5.50 4.94
CA LEU A 168 -21.10 4.09 4.84
C LEU A 168 -22.12 3.29 4.05
N GLY A 169 -21.64 2.53 3.07
CA GLY A 169 -22.38 1.52 2.33
C GLY A 169 -21.71 0.15 2.41
N ARG A 170 -22.27 -0.85 1.76
CA ARG A 170 -21.67 -2.19 1.69
C ARG A 170 -20.39 -2.13 0.82
N GLY A 171 -19.22 -2.24 1.48
CA GLY A 171 -17.91 -2.14 0.81
C GLY A 171 -17.60 -0.74 0.22
N ARG A 172 -18.28 0.31 0.73
CA ARG A 172 -18.18 1.67 0.19
C ARG A 172 -18.14 2.69 1.32
N ILE A 173 -17.27 3.69 1.15
CA ILE A 173 -17.17 4.88 2.01
C ILE A 173 -17.29 6.10 1.10
N LEU A 174 -18.24 6.99 1.37
CA LEU A 174 -18.40 8.26 0.68
C LEU A 174 -17.96 9.38 1.62
N ILE A 175 -16.85 10.04 1.32
CA ILE A 175 -16.39 11.21 2.08
C ILE A 175 -17.21 12.42 1.63
N ARG A 176 -17.88 13.09 2.58
CA ARG A 176 -18.73 14.25 2.31
C ARG A 176 -17.94 15.54 2.19
N ASP A 177 -16.93 15.69 3.04
CA ASP A 177 -16.08 16.85 3.10
C ASP A 177 -14.69 16.44 3.62
N ARG A 178 -13.72 16.38 2.69
CA ARG A 178 -12.34 16.00 3.00
C ARG A 178 -11.67 16.99 3.96
N GLU A 179 -11.83 18.28 3.70
CA GLU A 179 -11.19 19.31 4.51
C GLU A 179 -11.72 19.32 5.95
N LYS A 180 -13.04 19.16 6.10
CA LYS A 180 -13.66 19.03 7.41
C LYS A 180 -13.18 17.80 8.16
N LEU A 181 -13.07 16.64 7.45
CA LEU A 181 -12.52 15.41 8.04
C LEU A 181 -11.10 15.65 8.55
N MET A 182 -10.24 16.27 7.76
CA MET A 182 -8.84 16.54 8.13
C MET A 182 -8.76 17.49 9.34
N ARG A 183 -9.48 18.61 9.33
CA ARG A 183 -9.52 19.55 10.46
C ARG A 183 -10.02 18.94 11.76
N GLU A 184 -11.15 18.23 11.72
CA GLU A 184 -11.75 17.66 12.94
C GLU A 184 -10.93 16.51 13.54
N THR A 185 -10.07 15.88 12.75
CA THR A 185 -9.18 14.80 13.21
C THR A 185 -7.78 15.29 13.56
N GLY A 186 -7.43 16.55 13.27
CA GLY A 186 -6.07 17.06 13.42
C GLY A 186 -5.07 16.41 12.46
N ALA A 187 -5.54 16.00 11.27
CA ALA A 187 -4.76 15.28 10.28
C ALA A 187 -4.12 16.18 9.20
N GLU A 188 -4.17 17.51 9.42
CA GLU A 188 -3.56 18.54 8.57
C GLU A 188 -2.05 18.41 8.41
#